data_52a22bf4d75f23eaec2f7213b87d0a86
#
_entry.id   52a22bf4d75f23eaec2f7213b87d0a86
#
_cell.length_a   1.000
_cell.length_b   1.000
_cell.length_c   1.000
_cell.angle_alpha   90.00
_cell.angle_beta   90.00
_cell.angle_gamma   90.00
#
_symmetry.space_group_name_H-M   'P 1'
#
loop_
_entity.id
_entity.type
_entity.pdbx_description
1 polymer ?
#
loop_
_entity_poly.entity_id
_entity_poly.type
_entity_poly.pdbx_seq_one_letter_code
_entity_poly.pdbx_strand_id
1 'polypeptide(L)'
;MPSVPARRRPPPAFADRAEAGVLLGAALRETVEEFKFDHFERPVVFAIPRGGVAVAAGVARCLGAPLDVIVVRKIGHPEAPEFGLGAIAEGGEPVFDDEVLADAGLSVSDLAEVVRRERAELARRVAAYRGGHRGANGPDGPYRPDGLAIVVDDGLATGVTARAALRAVTGWFGGGPVTTVLAVPVAAEGSLAGINAEADEVVTVVTARRLHSVGEWYVDFGQLTDADVLTLLAEGRPRTEGEP
;
A
#
# COMPACT_ATOMS: atom_id res chain seq x y z
N MET A 1 -32.49 29.70 10.87
CA MET A 1 -31.22 29.03 10.49
C MET A 1 -31.43 28.34 9.16
N PRO A 2 -30.81 28.74 8.04
CA PRO A 2 -30.92 28.00 6.80
C PRO A 2 -30.20 26.64 6.96
N SER A 3 -30.94 25.55 6.67
CA SER A 3 -30.37 24.20 6.65
C SER A 3 -29.33 24.12 5.54
N VAL A 4 -28.08 23.80 5.90
CA VAL A 4 -27.04 23.47 4.94
C VAL A 4 -27.51 22.23 4.17
N PRO A 5 -27.64 22.29 2.83
CA PRO A 5 -28.08 21.12 2.08
C PRO A 5 -27.07 19.99 2.28
N ALA A 6 -27.57 18.80 2.64
CA ALA A 6 -26.78 17.60 2.74
C ALA A 6 -26.07 17.39 1.38
N ARG A 7 -24.74 17.53 1.37
CA ARG A 7 -23.94 17.35 0.17
C ARG A 7 -24.08 15.87 -0.25
N ARG A 8 -24.61 15.64 -1.45
CA ARG A 8 -24.69 14.29 -2.02
C ARG A 8 -23.27 13.73 -2.09
N ARG A 9 -23.07 12.55 -1.51
CA ARG A 9 -21.85 11.77 -1.72
C ARG A 9 -21.73 11.45 -3.21
N PRO A 10 -20.51 11.49 -3.78
CA PRO A 10 -20.32 10.98 -5.13
C PRO A 10 -20.74 9.49 -5.16
N PRO A 11 -21.27 9.00 -6.28
CA PRO A 11 -21.55 7.57 -6.40
C PRO A 11 -20.24 6.78 -6.26
N PRO A 12 -20.29 5.55 -5.73
CA PRO A 12 -19.13 4.66 -5.70
C PRO A 12 -18.55 4.50 -7.11
N ALA A 13 -17.21 4.53 -7.20
CA ALA A 13 -16.51 4.40 -8.47
C ALA A 13 -16.24 2.94 -8.83
N PHE A 14 -16.22 2.05 -7.82
CA PHE A 14 -15.87 0.64 -7.97
C PHE A 14 -16.94 -0.26 -7.33
N ALA A 15 -17.25 -1.39 -7.97
CA ALA A 15 -18.12 -2.39 -7.37
C ALA A 15 -17.44 -3.00 -6.13
N ASP A 16 -16.19 -3.40 -6.26
CA ASP A 16 -15.37 -3.97 -5.20
C ASP A 16 -13.86 -3.76 -5.47
N ARG A 17 -13.01 -4.30 -4.59
CA ARG A 17 -11.55 -4.24 -4.73
C ARG A 17 -11.01 -5.04 -5.93
N ALA A 18 -11.72 -6.08 -6.37
CA ALA A 18 -11.28 -6.88 -7.50
C ALA A 18 -11.45 -6.09 -8.81
N GLU A 19 -12.60 -5.44 -9.02
CA GLU A 19 -12.82 -4.53 -10.15
C GLU A 19 -11.83 -3.36 -10.12
N ALA A 20 -11.65 -2.73 -8.96
CA ALA A 20 -10.66 -1.66 -8.78
C ALA A 20 -9.25 -2.08 -9.19
N GLY A 21 -8.85 -3.31 -8.84
CA GLY A 21 -7.57 -3.89 -9.23
C GLY A 21 -7.41 -4.11 -10.73
N VAL A 22 -8.48 -4.50 -11.44
CA VAL A 22 -8.47 -4.64 -12.91
C VAL A 22 -8.29 -3.28 -13.57
N LEU A 23 -9.07 -2.28 -13.14
CA LEU A 23 -8.99 -0.93 -13.69
C LEU A 23 -7.63 -0.27 -13.43
N LEU A 24 -7.10 -0.44 -12.22
CA LEU A 24 -5.77 0.07 -11.85
C LEU A 24 -4.66 -0.63 -12.64
N GLY A 25 -4.77 -1.95 -12.86
CA GLY A 25 -3.83 -2.71 -13.67
C GLY A 25 -3.81 -2.28 -15.13
N ALA A 26 -4.96 -1.89 -15.69
CA ALA A 26 -5.04 -1.31 -17.04
C ALA A 26 -4.34 0.05 -17.11
N ALA A 27 -4.59 0.96 -16.16
CA ALA A 27 -3.92 2.25 -16.09
C ALA A 27 -2.40 2.11 -15.92
N LEU A 28 -1.96 1.19 -15.06
CA LEU A 28 -0.53 0.90 -14.87
C LEU A 28 0.14 0.38 -16.14
N ARG A 29 -0.54 -0.45 -16.94
CA ARG A 29 0.03 -0.95 -18.20
C ARG A 29 0.31 0.19 -19.17
N GLU A 30 -0.62 1.14 -19.30
CA GLU A 30 -0.43 2.33 -20.14
C GLU A 30 0.78 3.15 -19.65
N THR A 31 0.88 3.36 -18.33
CA THR A 31 2.02 4.07 -17.72
C THR A 31 3.35 3.34 -17.96
N VAL A 32 3.38 2.02 -17.76
CA VAL A 32 4.58 1.20 -17.98
C VAL A 32 5.05 1.27 -19.43
N GLU A 33 4.13 1.23 -20.41
CA GLU A 33 4.43 1.35 -21.83
C GLU A 33 4.94 2.77 -22.20
N GLU A 34 4.33 3.83 -21.64
CA GLU A 34 4.69 5.23 -21.90
C GLU A 34 6.09 5.58 -21.38
N PHE A 35 6.42 5.16 -20.17
CA PHE A 35 7.73 5.41 -19.54
C PHE A 35 8.84 4.48 -20.05
N LYS A 36 8.54 3.56 -20.98
CA LYS A 36 9.51 2.57 -21.50
C LYS A 36 10.21 1.82 -20.38
N PHE A 37 9.44 1.40 -19.39
CA PHE A 37 9.94 0.50 -18.34
C PHE A 37 10.36 -0.88 -18.90
N ASP A 38 10.44 -1.03 -20.23
CA ASP A 38 10.88 -2.24 -20.95
C ASP A 38 12.31 -2.70 -20.56
N HIS A 39 13.06 -1.83 -19.87
CA HIS A 39 14.41 -2.15 -19.43
C HIS A 39 14.46 -2.87 -18.06
N PHE A 40 13.33 -2.90 -17.32
CA PHE A 40 13.27 -3.57 -16.03
C PHE A 40 12.91 -5.06 -16.20
N GLU A 41 13.78 -5.93 -15.69
CA GLU A 41 13.47 -7.35 -15.61
C GLU A 41 12.33 -7.60 -14.63
N ARG A 42 11.08 -7.56 -15.09
CA ARG A 42 9.83 -7.89 -14.38
C ARG A 42 9.55 -7.02 -13.14
N PRO A 43 8.48 -6.22 -13.18
CA PRO A 43 7.99 -5.51 -12.00
C PRO A 43 7.62 -6.50 -10.89
N VAL A 44 7.76 -6.06 -9.63
CA VAL A 44 7.23 -6.76 -8.47
C VAL A 44 6.11 -5.92 -7.86
N VAL A 45 4.95 -6.54 -7.62
CA VAL A 45 3.80 -5.89 -7.00
C VAL A 45 3.81 -6.18 -5.49
N PHE A 46 3.92 -5.12 -4.68
CA PHE A 46 3.88 -5.18 -3.22
C PHE A 46 2.55 -4.66 -2.71
N ALA A 47 1.74 -5.53 -2.17
CA ALA A 47 0.45 -5.18 -1.59
C ALA A 47 0.56 -4.72 -0.14
N ILE A 48 -0.11 -3.63 0.24
CA ILE A 48 -0.27 -3.26 1.64
C ILE A 48 -1.48 -4.03 2.22
N PRO A 49 -1.26 -4.99 3.13
CA PRO A 49 -2.37 -5.75 3.72
C PRO A 49 -3.23 -4.89 4.68
N ARG A 50 -4.51 -5.18 4.78
CA ARG A 50 -5.24 -6.28 4.15
C ARG A 50 -5.89 -5.87 2.84
N GLY A 51 -6.49 -4.68 2.77
CA GLY A 51 -7.31 -4.23 1.65
C GLY A 51 -6.56 -4.19 0.32
N GLY A 52 -5.34 -3.69 0.33
CA GLY A 52 -4.49 -3.58 -0.86
C GLY A 52 -4.19 -4.91 -1.54
N VAL A 53 -4.27 -6.06 -0.82
CA VAL A 53 -3.95 -7.37 -1.43
C VAL A 53 -4.97 -7.76 -2.50
N ALA A 54 -6.27 -7.49 -2.30
CA ALA A 54 -7.28 -7.81 -3.29
C ALA A 54 -7.14 -6.94 -4.56
N VAL A 55 -6.77 -5.67 -4.41
CA VAL A 55 -6.46 -4.77 -5.53
C VAL A 55 -5.19 -5.24 -6.25
N ALA A 56 -4.13 -5.49 -5.49
CA ALA A 56 -2.83 -5.89 -6.01
C ALA A 56 -2.88 -7.23 -6.78
N ALA A 57 -3.74 -8.16 -6.39
CA ALA A 57 -3.95 -9.39 -7.12
C ALA A 57 -4.48 -9.15 -8.55
N GLY A 58 -5.36 -8.15 -8.73
CA GLY A 58 -5.81 -7.69 -10.05
C GLY A 58 -4.68 -7.07 -10.87
N VAL A 59 -3.92 -6.18 -10.24
CA VAL A 59 -2.75 -5.52 -10.85
C VAL A 59 -1.70 -6.55 -11.27
N ALA A 60 -1.31 -7.46 -10.38
CA ALA A 60 -0.31 -8.49 -10.64
C ALA A 60 -0.69 -9.39 -11.84
N ARG A 61 -1.96 -9.81 -11.90
CA ARG A 61 -2.48 -10.57 -13.05
C ARG A 61 -2.42 -9.78 -14.36
N CYS A 62 -2.78 -8.50 -14.31
CA CYS A 62 -2.77 -7.62 -15.49
C CYS A 62 -1.36 -7.42 -16.06
N LEU A 63 -0.36 -7.31 -15.19
CA LEU A 63 1.03 -7.09 -15.56
C LEU A 63 1.84 -8.39 -15.75
N GLY A 64 1.28 -9.56 -15.40
CA GLY A 64 2.04 -10.81 -15.36
C GLY A 64 3.18 -10.79 -14.34
N ALA A 65 3.03 -9.99 -13.27
CA ALA A 65 4.05 -9.75 -12.26
C ALA A 65 3.87 -10.63 -11.01
N PRO A 66 4.95 -10.99 -10.30
CA PRO A 66 4.84 -11.62 -8.99
C PRO A 66 4.19 -10.68 -7.97
N LEU A 67 3.37 -11.25 -7.09
CA LEU A 67 2.70 -10.55 -5.99
C LEU A 67 3.37 -10.91 -4.67
N ASP A 68 3.72 -9.89 -3.91
CA ASP A 68 4.19 -10.00 -2.52
C ASP A 68 3.45 -9.01 -1.60
N VAL A 69 3.75 -9.02 -0.31
CA VAL A 69 3.20 -8.07 0.65
C VAL A 69 4.29 -7.21 1.27
N ILE A 70 3.92 -5.99 1.59
CA ILE A 70 4.65 -5.12 2.50
C ILE A 70 3.77 -4.83 3.71
N VAL A 71 4.09 -5.42 4.85
CA VAL A 71 3.27 -5.25 6.05
C VAL A 71 3.53 -3.88 6.67
N VAL A 72 2.46 -3.13 6.88
CA VAL A 72 2.52 -1.80 7.49
C VAL A 72 1.56 -1.72 8.67
N ARG A 73 1.94 -1.00 9.70
CA ARG A 73 1.10 -0.69 10.87
C ARG A 73 1.00 0.80 11.07
N LYS A 74 -0.22 1.30 11.24
CA LYS A 74 -0.46 2.70 11.63
C LYS A 74 -0.01 2.91 13.07
N ILE A 75 0.58 4.06 13.33
CA ILE A 75 0.90 4.56 14.66
C ILE A 75 -0.16 5.60 14.99
N GLY A 76 -1.09 5.23 15.88
CA GLY A 76 -2.20 6.10 16.29
C GLY A 76 -1.85 6.92 17.52
N HIS A 77 -2.69 7.93 17.79
CA HIS A 77 -2.62 8.72 19.01
C HIS A 77 -2.80 7.82 20.24
N PRO A 78 -2.03 8.01 21.34
CA PRO A 78 -2.12 7.15 22.53
C PRO A 78 -3.52 7.05 23.13
N GLU A 79 -4.27 8.15 23.16
CA GLU A 79 -5.62 8.22 23.74
C GLU A 79 -6.75 8.07 22.70
N ALA A 80 -6.42 8.19 21.39
CA ALA A 80 -7.36 8.07 20.28
C ALA A 80 -6.72 7.27 19.14
N PRO A 81 -6.61 5.94 19.25
CA PRO A 81 -5.84 5.09 18.32
C PRO A 81 -6.26 5.19 16.85
N GLU A 82 -7.51 5.60 16.58
CA GLU A 82 -8.01 5.82 15.22
C GLU A 82 -7.41 7.07 14.56
N PHE A 83 -6.91 8.03 15.36
CA PHE A 83 -6.23 9.21 14.85
C PHE A 83 -4.78 8.87 14.54
N GLY A 84 -4.48 8.74 13.24
CA GLY A 84 -3.16 8.31 12.75
C GLY A 84 -2.13 9.44 12.81
N LEU A 85 -1.01 9.18 13.47
CA LEU A 85 0.13 10.08 13.62
C LEU A 85 1.33 9.66 12.78
N GLY A 86 1.34 8.39 12.34
CA GLY A 86 2.44 7.82 11.60
C GLY A 86 2.15 6.40 11.15
N ALA A 87 3.18 5.75 10.61
CA ALA A 87 3.15 4.35 10.25
C ALA A 87 4.55 3.72 10.36
N ILE A 88 4.59 2.41 10.52
CA ILE A 88 5.82 1.62 10.48
C ILE A 88 5.63 0.45 9.54
N ALA A 89 6.58 0.24 8.64
CA ALA A 89 6.61 -0.87 7.69
C ALA A 89 7.63 -1.92 8.08
N GLU A 90 7.48 -3.11 7.54
CA GLU A 90 8.38 -4.24 7.68
C GLU A 90 9.82 -3.86 7.29
N GLY A 91 10.76 -4.06 8.20
CA GLY A 91 12.18 -3.72 7.98
C GLY A 91 12.51 -2.23 7.99
N GLY A 92 11.50 -1.34 8.15
CA GLY A 92 11.68 0.10 8.12
C GLY A 92 11.65 0.76 9.50
N GLU A 93 12.06 2.03 9.53
CA GLU A 93 11.87 2.91 10.67
C GLU A 93 10.46 3.57 10.63
N PRO A 94 9.93 4.00 11.78
CA PRO A 94 8.67 4.72 11.82
C PRO A 94 8.72 6.00 10.98
N VAL A 95 7.66 6.24 10.24
CA VAL A 95 7.42 7.49 9.49
C VAL A 95 6.30 8.23 10.18
N PHE A 96 6.52 9.48 10.52
CA PHE A 96 5.53 10.34 11.17
C PHE A 96 5.07 11.45 10.23
N ASP A 97 3.90 11.98 10.52
CA ASP A 97 3.40 13.21 9.95
C ASP A 97 3.70 14.34 10.93
N ASP A 98 4.72 15.14 10.62
CA ASP A 98 5.23 16.17 11.55
C ASP A 98 4.21 17.27 11.82
N GLU A 99 3.36 17.62 10.83
CA GLU A 99 2.30 18.61 11.01
C GLU A 99 1.22 18.08 11.96
N VAL A 100 0.81 16.82 11.74
CA VAL A 100 -0.21 16.17 12.59
C VAL A 100 0.32 15.93 14.01
N LEU A 101 1.61 15.61 14.17
CA LEU A 101 2.24 15.52 15.48
C LEU A 101 2.25 16.86 16.23
N ALA A 102 2.62 17.93 15.52
CA ALA A 102 2.66 19.28 16.09
C ALA A 102 1.26 19.73 16.50
N ASP A 103 0.25 19.51 15.68
CA ASP A 103 -1.16 19.83 15.96
C ASP A 103 -1.71 19.03 17.16
N ALA A 104 -1.25 17.80 17.33
CA ALA A 104 -1.59 16.97 18.48
C ALA A 104 -0.82 17.34 19.75
N GLY A 105 0.18 18.22 19.67
CA GLY A 105 1.05 18.60 20.79
C GLY A 105 1.93 17.45 21.29
N LEU A 106 2.24 16.48 20.42
CA LEU A 106 3.03 15.30 20.75
C LEU A 106 4.40 15.35 20.05
N SER A 107 5.37 14.73 20.71
CA SER A 107 6.70 14.44 20.15
C SER A 107 6.82 12.96 19.81
N VAL A 108 7.82 12.61 18.99
CA VAL A 108 8.13 11.20 18.66
C VAL A 108 8.42 10.38 19.93
N SER A 109 9.02 11.00 20.96
CA SER A 109 9.31 10.32 22.23
C SER A 109 8.04 9.91 22.99
N ASP A 110 6.95 10.66 22.87
CA ASP A 110 5.68 10.35 23.53
C ASP A 110 5.01 9.11 22.89
N LEU A 111 5.41 8.76 21.69
CA LEU A 111 4.88 7.62 20.94
C LEU A 111 5.70 6.32 21.12
N ALA A 112 6.78 6.32 21.89
CA ALA A 112 7.68 5.18 22.03
C ALA A 112 6.96 3.88 22.42
N GLU A 113 5.97 3.96 23.33
CA GLU A 113 5.17 2.81 23.76
C GLU A 113 4.25 2.29 22.64
N VAL A 114 3.61 3.21 21.93
CA VAL A 114 2.74 2.86 20.78
C VAL A 114 3.58 2.19 19.69
N VAL A 115 4.73 2.77 19.34
CA VAL A 115 5.65 2.21 18.35
C VAL A 115 6.09 0.80 18.75
N ARG A 116 6.45 0.58 20.01
CA ARG A 116 6.84 -0.75 20.50
C ARG A 116 5.72 -1.78 20.33
N ARG A 117 4.49 -1.42 20.69
CA ARG A 117 3.31 -2.28 20.51
C ARG A 117 3.06 -2.59 19.03
N GLU A 118 3.09 -1.55 18.17
CA GLU A 118 2.85 -1.74 16.74
C GLU A 118 3.97 -2.52 16.06
N ARG A 119 5.24 -2.42 16.52
CA ARG A 119 6.35 -3.29 16.05
C ARG A 119 6.10 -4.76 16.40
N ALA A 120 5.59 -5.06 17.58
CA ALA A 120 5.27 -6.44 17.98
C ALA A 120 4.15 -7.03 17.11
N GLU A 121 3.09 -6.25 16.87
CA GLU A 121 1.99 -6.68 16.00
C GLU A 121 2.43 -6.78 14.52
N LEU A 122 3.30 -5.89 14.07
CA LEU A 122 3.93 -5.95 12.75
C LEU A 122 4.68 -7.28 12.57
N ALA A 123 5.55 -7.62 13.53
CA ALA A 123 6.31 -8.88 13.50
C ALA A 123 5.40 -10.11 13.48
N ARG A 124 4.30 -10.09 14.27
CA ARG A 124 3.29 -11.16 14.27
C ARG A 124 2.65 -11.34 12.89
N ARG A 125 2.26 -10.22 12.23
CA ARG A 125 1.65 -10.28 10.88
C ARG A 125 2.63 -10.71 9.82
N VAL A 126 3.86 -10.22 9.86
CA VAL A 126 4.93 -10.67 8.96
C VAL A 126 5.11 -12.18 9.08
N ALA A 127 5.20 -12.72 10.30
CA ALA A 127 5.30 -14.15 10.53
C ALA A 127 4.08 -14.91 9.97
N ALA A 128 2.87 -14.37 10.12
CA ALA A 128 1.64 -15.00 9.63
C ALA A 128 1.59 -15.05 8.09
N TYR A 129 1.94 -13.96 7.40
CA TYR A 129 1.86 -13.87 5.94
C TYR A 129 3.07 -14.53 5.24
N ARG A 130 4.22 -14.61 5.92
CA ARG A 130 5.44 -15.24 5.40
C ARG A 130 5.73 -16.62 5.99
N GLY A 131 4.95 -17.07 6.97
CA GLY A 131 5.16 -18.20 7.89
C GLY A 131 5.21 -19.61 7.33
N GLY A 132 5.74 -19.78 6.16
CA GLY A 132 6.03 -21.08 5.55
C GLY A 132 7.10 -20.99 4.45
N HIS A 133 7.54 -19.78 4.14
CA HIS A 133 8.37 -19.50 2.97
C HIS A 133 9.53 -18.56 3.33
N ARG A 134 10.48 -19.05 4.13
CA ARG A 134 11.81 -18.43 4.26
C ARG A 134 12.49 -18.51 2.90
N GLY A 135 12.69 -17.39 2.24
CA GLY A 135 13.67 -17.29 1.15
C GLY A 135 13.17 -16.83 -0.21
N ALA A 136 11.87 -16.62 -0.42
CA ALA A 136 11.42 -16.14 -1.73
C ALA A 136 11.19 -14.62 -1.78
N ASN A 137 10.66 -14.03 -0.72
CA ASN A 137 10.17 -12.66 -0.76
C ASN A 137 10.34 -11.96 0.60
N GLY A 138 10.63 -10.68 0.60
CA GLY A 138 10.90 -9.88 1.81
C GLY A 138 12.27 -9.22 1.77
N PRO A 139 12.70 -8.55 2.86
CA PRO A 139 13.98 -7.84 2.90
C PRO A 139 15.21 -8.72 2.61
N ASP A 140 15.08 -10.03 2.78
CA ASP A 140 16.12 -11.02 2.45
C ASP A 140 15.87 -11.73 1.10
N GLY A 141 14.93 -11.26 0.31
CA GLY A 141 14.54 -11.86 -0.97
C GLY A 141 15.46 -11.49 -2.13
N PRO A 142 15.37 -12.20 -3.27
CA PRO A 142 16.23 -11.99 -4.43
C PRO A 142 15.78 -10.79 -5.28
N TYR A 143 15.37 -9.68 -4.67
CA TYR A 143 15.04 -8.48 -5.43
C TYR A 143 16.30 -7.90 -6.06
N ARG A 144 16.26 -7.66 -7.36
CA ARG A 144 17.41 -7.12 -8.07
C ARG A 144 17.54 -5.62 -7.88
N PRO A 145 18.77 -5.07 -7.82
CA PRO A 145 19.00 -3.66 -7.58
C PRO A 145 18.43 -2.70 -8.61
N ASP A 146 18.10 -3.18 -9.80
CA ASP A 146 17.58 -2.40 -10.94
C ASP A 146 16.12 -2.73 -11.26
N GLY A 147 15.35 -3.05 -10.22
CA GLY A 147 13.96 -3.48 -10.33
C GLY A 147 12.95 -2.34 -10.39
N LEU A 148 11.72 -2.70 -10.81
CA LEU A 148 10.52 -1.88 -10.70
C LEU A 148 9.66 -2.42 -9.56
N ALA A 149 9.47 -1.61 -8.52
CA ALA A 149 8.63 -1.93 -7.36
C ALA A 149 7.31 -1.17 -7.43
N ILE A 150 6.19 -1.88 -7.53
CA ILE A 150 4.85 -1.30 -7.56
C ILE A 150 4.18 -1.55 -6.21
N VAL A 151 4.05 -0.51 -5.39
CA VAL A 151 3.35 -0.56 -4.10
C VAL A 151 1.86 -0.29 -4.32
N VAL A 152 1.00 -1.20 -3.85
CA VAL A 152 -0.46 -1.14 -4.07
C VAL A 152 -1.21 -1.11 -2.75
N ASP A 153 -2.17 -0.18 -2.63
CA ASP A 153 -3.16 -0.15 -1.56
C ASP A 153 -4.58 0.01 -2.13
N ASP A 154 -5.62 -0.14 -1.31
CA ASP A 154 -7.01 0.02 -1.74
C ASP A 154 -7.47 1.48 -1.84
N GLY A 155 -6.67 2.42 -1.39
CA GLY A 155 -6.85 3.86 -1.55
C GLY A 155 -5.91 4.69 -0.70
N LEU A 156 -5.72 5.95 -1.11
CA LEU A 156 -4.81 6.89 -0.48
C LEU A 156 -5.60 8.01 0.21
N ALA A 157 -5.72 7.95 1.54
CA ALA A 157 -6.33 9.02 2.33
C ALA A 157 -5.28 10.04 2.80
N THR A 158 -4.48 9.72 3.82
CA THR A 158 -3.43 10.61 4.36
C THR A 158 -2.05 10.31 3.77
N GLY A 159 -1.85 9.13 3.20
CA GLY A 159 -0.60 8.73 2.58
C GLY A 159 0.48 8.21 3.54
N VAL A 160 0.35 8.35 4.86
CA VAL A 160 1.42 7.95 5.79
C VAL A 160 1.77 6.46 5.71
N THR A 161 0.78 5.60 5.48
CA THR A 161 0.97 4.15 5.29
C THR A 161 1.76 3.87 4.00
N ALA A 162 1.39 4.52 2.91
CA ALA A 162 2.07 4.39 1.62
C ALA A 162 3.52 4.89 1.68
N ARG A 163 3.78 6.03 2.35
CA ARG A 163 5.14 6.55 2.58
C ARG A 163 6.01 5.55 3.33
N ALA A 164 5.50 4.95 4.41
CA ALA A 164 6.23 3.94 5.16
C ALA A 164 6.53 2.70 4.30
N ALA A 165 5.57 2.25 3.48
CA ALA A 165 5.76 1.14 2.57
C ALA A 165 6.82 1.42 1.51
N LEU A 166 6.75 2.57 0.84
CA LEU A 166 7.70 2.99 -0.20
C LEU A 166 9.13 3.03 0.33
N ARG A 167 9.36 3.68 1.48
CA ARG A 167 10.69 3.74 2.10
C ARG A 167 11.23 2.37 2.44
N ALA A 168 10.40 1.48 2.98
CA ALA A 168 10.83 0.14 3.33
C ALA A 168 11.16 -0.71 2.09
N VAL A 169 10.31 -0.67 1.06
CA VAL A 169 10.53 -1.38 -0.20
C VAL A 169 11.80 -0.90 -0.87
N THR A 170 12.05 0.41 -0.96
CA THR A 170 13.30 0.95 -1.50
C THR A 170 14.53 0.38 -0.77
N GLY A 171 14.46 0.25 0.56
CA GLY A 171 15.51 -0.36 1.36
C GLY A 171 15.79 -1.83 1.04
N TRP A 172 14.78 -2.59 0.57
CA TRP A 172 14.93 -4.01 0.24
C TRP A 172 15.74 -4.28 -1.02
N PHE A 173 15.89 -3.31 -1.90
CA PHE A 173 16.67 -3.43 -3.13
C PHE A 173 18.19 -3.20 -2.91
N GLY A 174 18.66 -3.22 -1.67
CA GLY A 174 20.10 -3.25 -1.34
C GLY A 174 20.88 -1.99 -1.70
N GLY A 175 20.18 -0.84 -1.82
CA GLY A 175 20.80 0.45 -2.14
C GLY A 175 21.17 0.62 -3.62
N GLY A 176 20.78 -0.31 -4.48
CA GLY A 176 20.80 -0.13 -5.94
C GLY A 176 19.66 0.75 -6.43
N PRO A 177 19.68 1.23 -7.67
CA PRO A 177 18.59 2.01 -8.25
C PRO A 177 17.34 1.11 -8.35
N VAL A 178 16.27 1.54 -7.70
CA VAL A 178 14.94 0.94 -7.83
C VAL A 178 13.98 2.03 -8.24
N THR A 179 13.18 1.78 -9.26
CA THR A 179 12.06 2.65 -9.59
C THR A 179 10.85 2.23 -8.79
N THR A 180 10.24 3.17 -8.08
CA THR A 180 9.09 2.94 -7.22
C THR A 180 7.84 3.59 -7.78
N VAL A 181 6.77 2.81 -7.88
CA VAL A 181 5.45 3.29 -8.30
C VAL A 181 4.47 3.06 -7.15
N LEU A 182 3.76 4.10 -6.73
CA LEU A 182 2.57 3.92 -5.90
C LEU A 182 1.36 3.79 -6.81
N ALA A 183 0.58 2.74 -6.63
CA ALA A 183 -0.64 2.52 -7.38
C ALA A 183 -1.84 2.31 -6.45
N VAL A 184 -2.86 3.17 -6.58
CA VAL A 184 -4.07 3.13 -5.75
C VAL A 184 -5.30 3.43 -6.60
N PRO A 185 -6.44 2.74 -6.40
CA PRO A 185 -7.65 3.01 -7.17
C PRO A 185 -8.20 4.43 -6.98
N VAL A 186 -8.12 4.95 -5.74
CA VAL A 186 -8.56 6.30 -5.40
C VAL A 186 -7.55 6.99 -4.50
N ALA A 187 -7.27 8.25 -4.78
CA ALA A 187 -6.37 9.09 -3.99
C ALA A 187 -7.02 10.43 -3.64
N ALA A 188 -6.76 10.94 -2.43
CA ALA A 188 -7.07 12.32 -2.08
C ALA A 188 -6.08 13.25 -2.79
N GLU A 189 -6.59 14.30 -3.46
CA GLU A 189 -5.77 15.28 -4.19
C GLU A 189 -4.68 15.91 -3.30
N GLY A 190 -5.04 16.25 -2.05
CA GLY A 190 -4.09 16.84 -1.10
C GLY A 190 -2.99 15.91 -0.62
N SER A 191 -3.17 14.59 -0.73
CA SER A 191 -2.16 13.60 -0.29
C SER A 191 -1.13 13.27 -1.36
N LEU A 192 -1.43 13.54 -2.63
CA LEU A 192 -0.55 13.22 -3.75
C LEU A 192 0.77 14.01 -3.69
N ALA A 193 0.73 15.28 -3.29
CA ALA A 193 1.92 16.11 -3.22
C ALA A 193 3.00 15.54 -2.28
N GLY A 194 2.59 15.00 -1.12
CA GLY A 194 3.51 14.36 -0.17
C GLY A 194 4.05 13.02 -0.65
N ILE A 195 3.31 12.31 -1.50
CA ILE A 195 3.71 11.01 -2.05
C ILE A 195 4.68 11.17 -3.23
N ASN A 196 4.51 12.20 -4.06
CA ASN A 196 5.42 12.48 -5.19
C ASN A 196 6.87 12.75 -4.77
N ALA A 197 7.12 12.98 -3.49
CA ALA A 197 8.48 13.07 -2.94
C ALA A 197 9.07 11.69 -2.54
N GLU A 198 8.24 10.65 -2.47
CA GLU A 198 8.61 9.33 -1.98
C GLU A 198 8.55 8.23 -3.06
N ALA A 199 7.79 8.46 -4.13
CA ALA A 199 7.67 7.57 -5.28
C ALA A 199 8.10 8.27 -6.55
N ASP A 200 8.71 7.54 -7.48
CA ASP A 200 9.08 8.06 -8.78
C ASP A 200 7.85 8.33 -9.66
N GLU A 201 6.78 7.56 -9.45
CA GLU A 201 5.51 7.73 -10.16
C GLU A 201 4.31 7.37 -9.26
N VAL A 202 3.17 8.02 -9.49
CA VAL A 202 1.90 7.71 -8.81
C VAL A 202 0.79 7.48 -9.81
N VAL A 203 0.23 6.28 -9.81
CA VAL A 203 -0.88 5.90 -10.70
C VAL A 203 -2.17 5.77 -9.90
N THR A 204 -3.21 6.47 -10.34
CA THR A 204 -4.54 6.40 -9.74
C THR A 204 -5.64 6.39 -10.81
N VAL A 205 -6.73 5.67 -10.55
CA VAL A 205 -7.91 5.66 -11.43
C VAL A 205 -8.79 6.88 -11.17
N VAL A 206 -8.90 7.27 -9.88
CA VAL A 206 -9.72 8.41 -9.47
C VAL A 206 -8.95 9.30 -8.51
N THR A 207 -8.87 10.59 -8.82
CA THR A 207 -8.40 11.61 -7.89
C THR A 207 -9.58 12.36 -7.28
N ALA A 208 -9.73 12.25 -5.96
CA ALA A 208 -10.81 12.84 -5.20
C ALA A 208 -10.39 14.15 -4.55
N ARG A 209 -11.11 15.25 -4.81
CA ARG A 209 -10.86 16.54 -4.13
C ARG A 209 -11.03 16.43 -2.61
N ARG A 210 -11.93 15.58 -2.15
CA ARG A 210 -12.19 15.26 -0.75
C ARG A 210 -12.43 13.77 -0.63
N LEU A 211 -11.64 13.13 0.20
CA LEU A 211 -11.76 11.71 0.51
C LEU A 211 -11.89 11.59 2.03
N HIS A 212 -13.09 11.32 2.52
CA HIS A 212 -13.34 11.14 3.95
C HIS A 212 -12.96 9.74 4.40
N SER A 213 -13.29 8.76 3.56
CA SER A 213 -12.84 7.37 3.73
C SER A 213 -12.70 6.69 2.37
N VAL A 214 -11.76 5.76 2.27
CA VAL A 214 -11.55 4.96 1.06
C VAL A 214 -12.80 4.14 0.73
N GLY A 215 -13.47 3.58 1.75
CA GLY A 215 -14.65 2.74 1.57
C GLY A 215 -15.85 3.41 0.89
N GLU A 216 -15.94 4.75 0.91
CA GLU A 216 -17.03 5.48 0.22
C GLU A 216 -16.99 5.34 -1.31
N TRP A 217 -15.86 4.91 -1.85
CA TRP A 217 -15.63 4.76 -3.29
C TRP A 217 -15.92 3.37 -3.81
N TYR A 218 -16.31 2.45 -2.92
CA TYR A 218 -16.65 1.07 -3.22
C TYR A 218 -18.12 0.77 -2.87
N VAL A 219 -18.79 -0.01 -3.71
CA VAL A 219 -20.13 -0.53 -3.39
C VAL A 219 -20.01 -1.60 -2.30
N ASP A 220 -19.08 -2.56 -2.50
CA ASP A 220 -18.71 -3.55 -1.49
C ASP A 220 -17.28 -3.30 -0.99
N PHE A 221 -17.17 -2.96 0.30
CA PHE A 221 -15.91 -2.72 0.99
C PHE A 221 -15.76 -3.62 2.23
N GLY A 222 -16.16 -4.87 2.10
CA GLY A 222 -16.06 -5.87 3.17
C GLY A 222 -14.64 -5.97 3.75
N GLN A 223 -14.54 -6.27 5.05
CA GLN A 223 -13.24 -6.47 5.68
C GLN A 223 -12.64 -7.81 5.26
N LEU A 224 -11.39 -7.78 4.77
CA LEU A 224 -10.62 -8.97 4.49
C LEU A 224 -10.03 -9.55 5.78
N THR A 225 -10.06 -10.88 5.89
CA THR A 225 -9.40 -11.62 6.97
C THR A 225 -7.95 -11.96 6.59
N ASP A 226 -7.15 -12.40 7.57
CA ASP A 226 -5.79 -12.87 7.29
C ASP A 226 -5.81 -14.15 6.40
N ALA A 227 -6.87 -14.97 6.48
CA ALA A 227 -7.06 -16.13 5.59
C ALA A 227 -7.31 -15.71 4.13
N ASP A 228 -8.10 -14.65 3.90
CA ASP A 228 -8.32 -14.11 2.56
C ASP A 228 -7.00 -13.59 1.95
N VAL A 229 -6.18 -12.91 2.75
CA VAL A 229 -4.85 -12.44 2.34
C VAL A 229 -3.98 -13.60 1.90
N LEU A 230 -3.89 -14.67 2.70
CA LEU A 230 -3.08 -15.85 2.38
C LEU A 230 -3.56 -16.55 1.10
N THR A 231 -4.86 -16.64 0.90
CA THR A 231 -5.46 -17.22 -0.31
C THR A 231 -5.06 -16.42 -1.56
N LEU A 232 -5.24 -15.10 -1.52
CA LEU A 232 -4.90 -14.21 -2.64
C LEU A 232 -3.40 -14.24 -2.97
N LEU A 233 -2.54 -14.31 -1.95
CA LEU A 233 -1.10 -14.45 -2.14
C LEU A 233 -0.72 -15.79 -2.77
N ALA A 234 -1.40 -16.87 -2.40
CA ALA A 234 -1.16 -18.18 -3.00
C ALA A 234 -1.55 -18.23 -4.49
N GLU A 235 -2.65 -17.55 -4.86
CA GLU A 235 -3.11 -17.44 -6.25
C GLU A 235 -2.20 -16.56 -7.12
N GLY A 236 -1.58 -15.52 -6.54
CA GLY A 236 -0.71 -14.56 -7.24
C GLY A 236 0.72 -15.03 -7.45
N ARG A 237 1.09 -16.23 -6.99
CA ARG A 237 2.44 -16.79 -7.19
C ARG A 237 2.59 -17.36 -8.59
N PRO A 238 3.71 -17.05 -9.28
CA PRO A 238 4.03 -17.79 -10.49
C PRO A 238 4.17 -19.27 -10.14
N ARG A 239 3.45 -20.14 -10.86
CA ARG A 239 3.64 -21.59 -10.74
C ARG A 239 5.09 -21.91 -11.07
N THR A 240 5.83 -22.43 -10.11
CA THR A 240 7.14 -23.04 -10.40
C THR A 240 6.89 -24.24 -11.28
N GLU A 241 7.46 -24.24 -12.49
CA GLU A 241 7.48 -25.43 -13.35
C GLU A 241 8.19 -26.54 -12.58
N GLY A 242 7.43 -27.49 -12.03
CA GLY A 242 8.02 -28.66 -11.36
C GLY A 242 7.27 -29.20 -10.11
N GLU A 243 6.15 -28.62 -9.69
CA GLU A 243 5.31 -29.30 -8.67
C GLU A 243 4.25 -30.18 -9.37
N PRO A 244 4.16 -31.48 -8.97
CA PRO A 244 3.29 -32.47 -9.57
C PRO A 244 1.80 -32.20 -9.31
#